data_f5a084eb1bf3288e7f85bbb0a7f1746f
#
_entry.id   f5a084eb1bf3288e7f85bbb0a7f1746f
#
_cell.length_a   1.000
_cell.length_b   1.000
_cell.length_c   1.000
_cell.angle_alpha   90.00
_cell.angle_beta   90.00
_cell.angle_gamma   90.00
#
_symmetry.space_group_name_H-M   'P 1'
#
loop_
_entity.id
_entity.type
_entity.pdbx_description
1 polymer ?
#
loop_
_entity_poly.entity_id
_entity_poly.type
_entity_poly.pdbx_seq_one_letter_code
_entity_poly.pdbx_strand_id
1 'polypeptide(L)'
;MNVLLIHGQGRTTNAMRLLGVRLHRHGYQVRYFRYYTRREKFSQIVERLVATIQALLQDQPYVLIGHSMGGLLARASLPALIAHAPIHLIMLA
;
A
#
# COMPACT_ATOMS: atom_id res chain seq x y z
N MET A 1 4.23 -6.90 12.79
CA MET A 1 3.66 -5.68 12.21
C MET A 1 3.46 -5.87 10.71
N ASN A 2 2.29 -5.55 10.23
CA ASN A 2 1.94 -5.68 8.82
C ASN A 2 2.33 -4.42 8.05
N VAL A 3 2.92 -4.61 6.87
CA VAL A 3 3.28 -3.52 5.97
C VAL A 3 2.70 -3.83 4.60
N LEU A 4 1.93 -2.91 4.04
CA LEU A 4 1.45 -3.00 2.68
C LEU A 4 2.23 -2.02 1.82
N LEU A 5 2.91 -2.54 0.82
CA LEU A 5 3.70 -1.75 -0.12
C LEU A 5 2.90 -1.50 -1.39
N ILE A 6 2.79 -0.23 -1.77
CA ILE A 6 2.04 0.19 -2.95
C ILE A 6 3.04 0.81 -3.92
N HIS A 7 3.30 0.10 -5.03
CA HIS A 7 4.30 0.55 -5.99
C HIS A 7 3.82 1.79 -6.77
N GLY A 8 4.77 2.47 -7.41
CA GLY A 8 4.46 3.48 -8.40
C GLY A 8 4.29 2.87 -9.78
N GLN A 9 4.24 3.70 -10.79
CA GLN A 9 4.20 3.23 -12.17
C GLN A 9 5.59 2.80 -12.63
N GLY A 10 5.61 1.78 -13.48
CA GLY A 10 6.81 1.41 -14.23
C GLY A 10 7.91 0.80 -13.40
N ARG A 11 9.06 1.47 -13.34
CA ARG A 11 10.33 0.91 -12.84
C ARG A 11 10.42 0.75 -11.33
N THR A 12 9.45 1.23 -10.58
CA THR A 12 9.55 1.29 -9.11
C THR A 12 9.34 -0.05 -8.42
N THR A 13 8.85 -1.07 -9.15
CA THR A 13 8.54 -2.39 -8.59
C THR A 13 9.77 -3.05 -7.96
N ASN A 14 10.94 -2.94 -8.61
CA ASN A 14 12.17 -3.57 -8.10
C ASN A 14 12.65 -2.91 -6.81
N ALA A 15 12.57 -1.57 -6.74
CA ALA A 15 12.93 -0.84 -5.52
C ALA A 15 12.03 -1.23 -4.35
N MET A 16 10.74 -1.38 -4.61
CA MET A 16 9.78 -1.79 -3.58
C MET A 16 10.02 -3.22 -3.13
N ARG A 17 10.43 -4.12 -4.04
CA ARG A 17 10.80 -5.49 -3.68
C ARG A 17 11.99 -5.52 -2.74
N LEU A 18 13.02 -4.72 -3.03
CA LEU A 18 14.20 -4.65 -2.17
C LEU A 18 13.83 -4.16 -0.78
N LEU A 19 13.02 -3.11 -0.69
CA LEU A 19 12.50 -2.62 0.57
C LEU A 19 11.71 -3.70 1.31
N GLY A 20 10.85 -4.42 0.59
CA GLY A 20 10.06 -5.50 1.17
C GLY A 20 10.92 -6.62 1.74
N VAL A 21 11.99 -7.01 1.03
CA VAL A 21 12.92 -8.02 1.53
C VAL A 21 13.57 -7.56 2.83
N ARG A 22 14.02 -6.30 2.88
CA ARG A 22 14.64 -5.74 4.09
C ARG A 22 13.67 -5.69 5.26
N LEU A 23 12.44 -5.26 5.02
CA LEU A 23 11.42 -5.23 6.06
C LEU A 23 11.11 -6.63 6.56
N HIS A 24 10.98 -7.59 5.66
CA HIS A 24 10.74 -8.98 6.03
C HIS A 24 11.86 -9.53 6.94
N ARG A 25 13.11 -9.20 6.64
CA ARG A 25 14.25 -9.61 7.46
C ARG A 25 14.21 -9.02 8.87
N HIS A 26 13.54 -7.88 9.03
CA HIS A 26 13.36 -7.24 10.34
C HIS A 26 12.07 -7.66 11.05
N GLY A 27 11.43 -8.71 10.57
CA GLY A 27 10.26 -9.29 11.24
C GLY A 27 8.91 -8.73 10.83
N TYR A 28 8.86 -7.86 9.82
CA TYR A 28 7.60 -7.34 9.32
C TYR A 28 6.93 -8.34 8.37
N GLN A 29 5.60 -8.37 8.41
CA GLN A 29 4.83 -9.13 7.44
C GLN A 29 4.53 -8.21 6.27
N VAL A 30 5.15 -8.49 5.13
CA VAL A 30 5.11 -7.61 3.96
C VAL A 30 4.14 -8.16 2.93
N ARG A 31 3.27 -7.28 2.43
CA ARG A 31 2.36 -7.58 1.33
C ARG A 31 2.49 -6.49 0.30
N TYR A 32 2.16 -6.81 -0.95
CA TYR A 32 2.25 -5.89 -2.07
C TYR A 32 0.88 -5.67 -2.67
N PHE A 33 0.56 -4.41 -2.98
CA PHE A 33 -0.63 -4.06 -3.72
C PHE A 33 -0.25 -3.70 -5.16
N ARG A 34 -0.86 -4.37 -6.12
CA ARG A 34 -0.60 -4.15 -7.55
C ARG A 34 -1.80 -3.51 -8.23
N TYR A 35 -1.53 -2.67 -9.20
CA TYR A 35 -2.56 -2.02 -9.96
C TYR A 35 -2.08 -1.73 -11.39
N TYR A 36 -3.05 -1.49 -12.29
CA TYR A 36 -2.76 -1.33 -13.71
C TYR A 36 -3.47 -0.08 -14.24
N THR A 37 -2.73 1.01 -14.42
CA THR A 37 -3.28 2.31 -14.81
C THR A 37 -3.91 2.33 -16.19
N ARG A 38 -3.56 1.39 -17.07
CA ARG A 38 -4.17 1.29 -18.39
C ARG A 38 -5.56 0.66 -18.36
N ARG A 39 -5.89 -0.06 -17.30
CA ARG A 39 -7.15 -0.81 -17.18
C ARG A 39 -8.07 -0.28 -16.11
N GLU A 40 -7.53 0.46 -15.15
CA GLU A 40 -8.27 0.92 -14.00
C GLU A 40 -8.18 2.43 -13.89
N LYS A 41 -9.29 3.06 -13.53
CA LYS A 41 -9.31 4.48 -13.18
C LYS A 41 -8.77 4.65 -11.77
N PHE A 42 -8.25 5.84 -11.47
CA PHE A 42 -7.70 6.14 -10.14
C PHE A 42 -8.70 5.78 -9.02
N SER A 43 -9.96 6.21 -9.15
CA SER A 43 -10.99 5.91 -8.15
C SER A 43 -11.23 4.41 -7.97
N GLN A 44 -11.18 3.65 -9.05
CA GLN A 44 -11.35 2.19 -9.01
C GLN A 44 -10.19 1.52 -8.28
N ILE A 45 -8.97 2.00 -8.52
CA ILE A 45 -7.78 1.49 -7.84
C ILE A 45 -7.87 1.78 -6.34
N VAL A 46 -8.30 2.99 -5.97
CA VAL A 46 -8.48 3.37 -4.57
C VAL A 46 -9.52 2.48 -3.89
N GLU A 47 -10.66 2.26 -4.53
CA GLU A 47 -11.70 1.37 -4.00
C GLU A 47 -11.17 -0.04 -3.77
N ARG A 48 -10.41 -0.55 -4.72
CA ARG A 48 -9.83 -1.89 -4.62
C ARG A 48 -8.75 -1.94 -3.52
N LEU A 49 -7.98 -0.88 -3.37
CA LEU A 49 -6.99 -0.76 -2.30
C LEU A 49 -7.68 -0.81 -0.93
N VAL A 50 -8.74 -0.03 -0.74
CA VAL A 50 -9.51 -0.04 0.50
C VAL A 50 -10.05 -1.43 0.79
N ALA A 51 -10.66 -2.08 -0.20
CA ALA A 51 -11.20 -3.43 -0.04
C ALA A 51 -10.11 -4.43 0.32
N THR A 52 -8.94 -4.31 -0.30
CA THR A 52 -7.79 -5.18 -0.02
C THR A 52 -7.32 -5.01 1.43
N ILE A 53 -7.19 -3.77 1.89
CA ILE A 53 -6.78 -3.48 3.26
C ILE A 53 -7.78 -4.08 4.25
N GLN A 54 -9.07 -3.84 4.02
CA GLN A 54 -10.11 -4.34 4.91
C GLN A 54 -10.15 -5.87 4.96
N ALA A 55 -9.93 -6.52 3.82
CA ALA A 55 -9.96 -7.98 3.74
C ALA A 55 -8.71 -8.64 4.35
N LEU A 56 -7.53 -8.08 4.10
CA LEU A 56 -6.27 -8.71 4.49
C LEU A 56 -5.83 -8.34 5.91
N LEU A 57 -6.11 -7.14 6.35
CA LEU A 57 -5.54 -6.61 7.59
C LEU A 57 -6.55 -6.55 8.73
N GLN A 58 -7.84 -6.57 8.41
CA GLN A 58 -8.93 -6.61 9.39
C GLN A 58 -8.66 -5.69 10.60
N ASP A 59 -8.50 -6.26 11.80
CA ASP A 59 -8.28 -5.51 13.04
C ASP A 59 -6.80 -5.38 13.40
N GLN A 60 -5.90 -5.87 12.55
CA GLN A 60 -4.47 -5.86 12.84
C GLN A 60 -3.86 -4.49 12.54
N PRO A 61 -2.91 -4.05 13.36
CA PRO A 61 -2.18 -2.82 13.07
C PRO A 61 -1.36 -2.98 11.79
N TYR A 62 -1.28 -1.90 11.00
CA TYR A 62 -0.55 -1.95 9.73
C TYR A 62 0.02 -0.60 9.36
N VAL A 63 1.00 -0.63 8.46
CA VAL A 63 1.66 0.55 7.89
C VAL A 63 1.48 0.50 6.38
N LEU A 64 1.16 1.65 5.78
CA LEU A 64 1.14 1.81 4.33
C LEU A 64 2.41 2.51 3.88
N ILE A 65 3.08 1.95 2.89
CA ILE A 65 4.22 2.59 2.24
C ILE A 65 3.94 2.67 0.75
N GLY A 66 3.81 3.88 0.23
CA GLY A 66 3.54 4.11 -1.17
C GLY A 66 4.67 4.86 -1.86
N HIS A 67 5.07 4.41 -3.04
CA HIS A 67 6.09 5.07 -3.85
C HIS A 67 5.43 5.83 -4.99
N SER A 68 5.71 7.13 -5.10
CA SER A 68 5.21 7.97 -6.18
C SER A 68 3.68 7.93 -6.23
N MET A 69 3.08 7.49 -7.34
CA MET A 69 1.63 7.35 -7.46
C MET A 69 1.04 6.42 -6.39
N GLY A 70 1.79 5.41 -5.96
CA GLY A 70 1.37 4.54 -4.87
C GLY A 70 1.12 5.30 -3.57
N GLY A 71 1.91 6.34 -3.30
CA GLY A 71 1.69 7.22 -2.18
C GLY A 71 0.40 8.03 -2.29
N LEU A 72 0.08 8.49 -3.50
CA LEU A 72 -1.17 9.22 -3.74
C LEU A 72 -2.38 8.31 -3.56
N LEU A 73 -2.28 7.07 -4.03
CA LEU A 73 -3.34 6.07 -3.84
C LEU A 73 -3.57 5.78 -2.35
N ALA A 74 -2.48 5.60 -1.61
CA ALA A 74 -2.56 5.35 -0.17
C ALA A 74 -3.22 6.53 0.54
N ARG A 75 -2.82 7.74 0.22
CA ARG A 75 -3.40 8.95 0.81
C ARG A 75 -4.89 9.06 0.49
N ALA A 76 -5.27 8.79 -0.76
CA ALA A 76 -6.66 8.85 -1.19
C ALA A 76 -7.54 7.78 -0.52
N SER A 77 -6.96 6.70 -0.02
CA SER A 77 -7.69 5.64 0.67
C SER A 77 -8.05 6.00 2.12
N LEU A 78 -7.34 6.96 2.72
CA LEU A 78 -7.48 7.25 4.17
C LEU A 78 -8.89 7.61 4.62
N PRO A 79 -9.67 8.43 3.88
CA PRO A 79 -11.03 8.75 4.34
C PRO A 79 -11.92 7.53 4.53
N ALA A 80 -11.72 6.48 3.74
CA ALA A 80 -12.49 5.24 3.84
C ALA A 80 -11.97 4.30 4.91
N LEU A 81 -10.82 4.61 5.51
CA LEU A 81 -10.16 3.75 6.50
C LEU A 81 -10.22 4.33 7.92
N ILE A 82 -11.08 5.31 8.16
CA ILE A 82 -11.13 6.01 9.47
C ILE A 82 -11.35 5.04 10.62
N ALA A 83 -12.20 4.04 10.44
CA ALA A 83 -12.51 3.07 11.49
C ALA A 83 -11.33 2.16 11.84
N HIS A 84 -10.39 1.98 10.90
CA HIS A 84 -9.21 1.17 11.08
C HIS A 84 -8.06 1.77 10.27
N ALA A 85 -7.61 2.95 10.68
CA ALA A 85 -6.57 3.70 9.99
C ALA A 85 -5.20 3.02 10.14
N PRO A 86 -4.28 3.24 9.18
CA PRO A 86 -2.90 2.76 9.36
C PRO A 86 -2.22 3.49 10.51
N ILE A 87 -1.27 2.82 11.15
CA ILE A 87 -0.44 3.44 12.19
C ILE A 87 0.41 4.55 11.58
N HIS A 88 0.97 4.29 10.41
CA HIS A 88 1.76 5.24 9.65
C HIS A 88 1.44 5.13 8.17
N LEU A 89 1.51 6.25 7.48
CA LEU A 89 1.54 6.32 6.03
C LEU A 89 2.87 6.95 5.63
N ILE A 90 3.69 6.22 4.92
CA ILE A 90 4.99 6.68 4.43
C ILE A 90 4.90 6.84 2.92
N MET A 91 5.15 8.04 2.45
CA MET A 91 5.14 8.35 1.02
C MET A 91 6.57 8.58 0.56
N LEU A 92 7.00 7.78 -0.40
CA LEU A 92 8.32 7.89 -1.00
C LEU A 92 8.22 8.58 -2.36
N ALA A 93 9.15 9.46 -2.63
CA ALA A 93 9.16 10.22 -3.89
C ALA A 93 9.68 9.39 -5.06
#